data_e90dc30f4921778d1d64b3a2f6d77bc6
#
_entry.id   e90dc30f4921778d1d64b3a2f6d77bc6
#
_cell.length_a   1.000
_cell.length_b   1.000
_cell.length_c   1.000
_cell.angle_alpha   90.00
_cell.angle_beta   90.00
_cell.angle_gamma   90.00
#
_symmetry.space_group_name_H-M   'P 1'
#
loop_
_entity.id
_entity.type
_entity.pdbx_description
1 polymer ?
#
loop_
_entity_poly.entity_id
_entity_poly.type
_entity_poly.pdbx_seq_one_letter_code
_entity_poly.pdbx_strand_id
1 'polypeptide(L)'
;MKLAFRILVVILIAAAVFLVAGLIAIWAPDRPVERLMPRWASAPSQFLDVQGMKVHLRDEGPRDDPLPVVLLHGTSASLHTWDGWAASLRGQRRVIRFDLAGFGLTGPNPKNNYSIESYVAFVTAVLDQLGVQRFVLAGNSLGGQIALETAYALPQRVDKLVLVDSAGYAFTPESIPLGFRIARVPGLRGLVEVVLPRGVVQDSLRNVYGDPSKVTPELVDRYYELTLRAGNRRALAKRFQQMLVSNGEHIKTLKQPTLILWGGKDRQISPENGREFARDIAGSRLVIFDDLGHVPQEEDAGRTVAEFRRFLGLSGSGT
;
A
#
# COMPACT_ATOMS: atom_id res chain seq x y z
N MET A 1 -36.02 -49.10 4.05
CA MET A 1 -35.41 -48.54 2.80
C MET A 1 -35.96 -47.17 2.41
N LYS A 2 -37.28 -46.98 2.17
CA LYS A 2 -37.84 -45.70 1.69
C LYS A 2 -37.58 -44.51 2.62
N LEU A 3 -37.64 -44.67 3.95
CA LEU A 3 -37.40 -43.61 4.94
C LEU A 3 -35.92 -43.18 4.94
N ALA A 4 -35.00 -44.14 4.99
CA ALA A 4 -33.55 -43.84 4.95
C ALA A 4 -33.13 -43.11 3.66
N PHE A 5 -33.72 -43.48 2.51
CA PHE A 5 -33.52 -42.79 1.25
C PHE A 5 -34.03 -41.35 1.27
N ARG A 6 -35.24 -41.10 1.83
CA ARG A 6 -35.77 -39.76 1.97
C ARG A 6 -34.91 -38.87 2.89
N ILE A 7 -34.43 -39.43 4.01
CA ILE A 7 -33.50 -38.72 4.92
C ILE A 7 -32.21 -38.36 4.19
N LEU A 8 -31.61 -39.29 3.44
CA LEU A 8 -30.40 -39.04 2.67
C LEU A 8 -30.61 -37.91 1.65
N VAL A 9 -31.72 -37.92 0.90
CA VAL A 9 -32.05 -36.87 -0.07
C VAL A 9 -32.20 -35.51 0.59
N VAL A 10 -32.87 -35.42 1.76
CA VAL A 10 -33.01 -34.18 2.51
C VAL A 10 -31.64 -33.63 2.97
N ILE A 11 -30.77 -34.52 3.47
CA ILE A 11 -29.41 -34.14 3.89
C ILE A 11 -28.61 -33.60 2.69
N LEU A 12 -28.67 -34.26 1.53
CA LEU A 12 -27.95 -33.81 0.33
C LEU A 12 -28.47 -32.47 -0.19
N ILE A 13 -29.80 -32.26 -0.16
CA ILE A 13 -30.39 -30.96 -0.52
C ILE A 13 -29.94 -29.86 0.47
N ALA A 14 -29.99 -30.13 1.78
CA ALA A 14 -29.52 -29.17 2.78
C ALA A 14 -28.03 -28.84 2.59
N ALA A 15 -27.20 -29.85 2.37
CA ALA A 15 -25.76 -29.65 2.08
C ALA A 15 -25.53 -28.80 0.80
N ALA A 16 -26.29 -29.06 -0.25
CA ALA A 16 -26.22 -28.28 -1.50
C ALA A 16 -26.66 -26.82 -1.28
N VAL A 17 -27.74 -26.59 -0.50
CA VAL A 17 -28.20 -25.24 -0.16
C VAL A 17 -27.15 -24.50 0.68
N PHE A 18 -26.55 -25.15 1.67
CA PHE A 18 -25.46 -24.54 2.45
C PHE A 18 -24.24 -24.23 1.61
N LEU A 19 -23.86 -25.12 0.68
CA LEU A 19 -22.74 -24.89 -0.24
C LEU A 19 -23.02 -23.69 -1.15
N VAL A 20 -24.21 -23.61 -1.75
CA VAL A 20 -24.61 -22.49 -2.61
C VAL A 20 -24.65 -21.18 -1.82
N ALA A 21 -25.25 -21.18 -0.64
CA ALA A 21 -25.27 -20.01 0.24
C ALA A 21 -23.85 -19.56 0.63
N GLY A 22 -22.96 -20.51 0.95
CA GLY A 22 -21.55 -20.25 1.23
C GLY A 22 -20.82 -19.63 0.04
N LEU A 23 -21.02 -20.16 -1.17
CA LEU A 23 -20.43 -19.61 -2.39
C LEU A 23 -20.95 -18.19 -2.68
N ILE A 24 -22.25 -17.93 -2.49
CA ILE A 24 -22.82 -16.59 -2.66
C ILE A 24 -22.21 -15.61 -1.63
N ALA A 25 -22.04 -16.03 -0.39
CA ALA A 25 -21.49 -15.19 0.69
C ALA A 25 -20.03 -14.76 0.45
N ILE A 26 -19.26 -15.55 -0.28
CA ILE A 26 -17.85 -15.24 -0.61
C ILE A 26 -17.67 -14.71 -2.03
N TRP A 27 -18.75 -14.68 -2.81
CA TRP A 27 -18.73 -14.18 -4.20
C TRP A 27 -18.48 -12.67 -4.22
N ALA A 28 -17.38 -12.27 -4.79
CA ALA A 28 -16.92 -10.89 -4.82
C ALA A 28 -16.33 -10.55 -6.20
N PRO A 29 -17.18 -10.37 -7.22
CA PRO A 29 -16.72 -10.05 -8.57
C PRO A 29 -16.02 -8.68 -8.59
N ASP A 30 -15.19 -8.49 -9.59
CA ASP A 30 -14.54 -7.22 -9.86
C ASP A 30 -15.58 -6.10 -10.03
N ARG A 31 -15.25 -4.90 -9.51
CA ARG A 31 -16.09 -3.71 -9.57
C ARG A 31 -15.50 -2.69 -10.55
N PRO A 32 -16.30 -2.14 -11.48
CA PRO A 32 -15.87 -1.02 -12.30
C PRO A 32 -15.48 0.18 -11.42
N VAL A 33 -14.49 0.95 -11.86
CA VAL A 33 -13.98 2.10 -11.08
C VAL A 33 -15.07 3.13 -10.80
N GLU A 34 -16.01 3.31 -11.72
CA GLU A 34 -17.12 4.25 -11.61
C GLU A 34 -18.05 3.96 -10.41
N ARG A 35 -18.14 2.69 -9.99
CA ARG A 35 -18.91 2.30 -8.79
C ARG A 35 -18.18 2.63 -7.48
N LEU A 36 -16.85 2.77 -7.53
CA LEU A 36 -16.01 3.02 -6.37
C LEU A 36 -15.72 4.50 -6.17
N MET A 37 -15.68 5.28 -7.26
CA MET A 37 -15.38 6.71 -7.22
C MET A 37 -16.26 7.53 -6.28
N PRO A 38 -17.60 7.35 -6.21
CA PRO A 38 -18.44 8.15 -5.31
C PRO A 38 -18.03 8.05 -3.84
N ARG A 39 -17.48 6.91 -3.42
CA ARG A 39 -17.05 6.68 -2.03
C ARG A 39 -15.58 7.03 -1.81
N TRP A 40 -14.71 6.74 -2.78
CA TRP A 40 -13.26 6.76 -2.58
C TRP A 40 -12.51 7.83 -3.37
N ALA A 41 -13.20 8.55 -4.26
CA ALA A 41 -12.64 9.67 -5.01
C ALA A 41 -13.33 11.00 -4.71
N SER A 42 -13.77 11.21 -3.46
CA SER A 42 -14.28 12.53 -3.03
C SER A 42 -13.18 13.60 -3.16
N ALA A 43 -13.59 14.87 -3.31
CA ALA A 43 -12.64 15.99 -3.34
C ALA A 43 -11.65 15.89 -2.15
N PRO A 44 -10.36 16.19 -2.36
CA PRO A 44 -9.71 16.79 -3.53
C PRO A 44 -9.14 15.78 -4.56
N SER A 45 -9.72 14.59 -4.67
CA SER A 45 -9.28 13.57 -5.63
C SER A 45 -9.33 14.06 -7.07
N GLN A 46 -8.32 13.71 -7.84
CA GLN A 46 -8.13 14.03 -9.25
C GLN A 46 -7.70 12.76 -10.00
N PHE A 47 -7.85 12.78 -11.33
CA PHE A 47 -7.37 11.72 -12.20
C PHE A 47 -6.46 12.33 -13.30
N LEU A 48 -5.28 11.74 -13.45
CA LEU A 48 -4.25 12.16 -14.40
C LEU A 48 -3.98 11.03 -15.39
N ASP A 49 -3.92 11.35 -16.68
CA ASP A 49 -3.58 10.37 -17.71
C ASP A 49 -2.05 10.15 -17.77
N VAL A 50 -1.57 9.03 -17.27
CA VAL A 50 -0.14 8.69 -17.25
C VAL A 50 0.07 7.28 -17.80
N GLN A 51 0.88 7.15 -18.83
CA GLN A 51 1.26 5.86 -19.42
C GLN A 51 0.06 4.94 -19.76
N GLY A 52 -1.07 5.54 -20.17
CA GLY A 52 -2.30 4.83 -20.51
C GLY A 52 -3.16 4.42 -19.30
N MET A 53 -2.84 4.90 -18.11
CA MET A 53 -3.63 4.72 -16.89
C MET A 53 -4.29 6.03 -16.47
N LYS A 54 -5.52 5.97 -15.93
CA LYS A 54 -6.17 7.05 -15.18
C LYS A 54 -5.67 7.00 -13.73
N VAL A 55 -4.61 7.72 -13.44
CA VAL A 55 -3.97 7.72 -12.12
C VAL A 55 -4.80 8.54 -11.15
N HIS A 56 -5.32 7.90 -10.11
CA HIS A 56 -6.00 8.57 -9.00
C HIS A 56 -4.97 9.20 -8.08
N LEU A 57 -5.10 10.50 -7.84
CA LEU A 57 -4.19 11.27 -6.99
C LEU A 57 -4.91 12.33 -6.15
N ARG A 58 -4.24 12.79 -5.12
CA ARG A 58 -4.53 14.02 -4.38
C ARG A 58 -3.28 14.87 -4.33
N ASP A 59 -3.43 16.14 -4.70
CA ASP A 59 -2.37 17.15 -4.70
C ASP A 59 -2.89 18.35 -3.91
N GLU A 60 -2.44 18.47 -2.67
CA GLU A 60 -2.99 19.35 -1.65
C GLU A 60 -1.92 20.31 -1.12
N GLY A 61 -2.33 21.49 -0.63
CA GLY A 61 -1.44 22.49 -0.04
C GLY A 61 -0.92 23.53 -1.04
N PRO A 62 0.07 24.34 -0.64
CA PRO A 62 0.57 25.47 -1.43
C PRO A 62 1.22 24.98 -2.73
N ARG A 63 0.74 25.50 -3.86
CA ARG A 63 1.18 25.08 -5.19
C ARG A 63 2.59 25.58 -5.55
N ASP A 64 3.05 26.60 -4.89
CA ASP A 64 4.36 27.22 -5.03
C ASP A 64 5.42 26.64 -4.09
N ASP A 65 5.10 25.55 -3.34
CA ASP A 65 6.11 24.84 -2.54
C ASP A 65 7.23 24.31 -3.45
N PRO A 66 8.49 24.80 -3.27
CA PRO A 66 9.61 24.41 -4.14
C PRO A 66 10.06 22.97 -3.91
N LEU A 67 9.59 22.31 -2.85
CA LEU A 67 10.03 20.99 -2.45
C LEU A 67 8.85 20.15 -1.93
N PRO A 68 7.86 19.79 -2.79
CA PRO A 68 6.70 19.03 -2.40
C PRO A 68 7.03 17.72 -1.69
N VAL A 69 6.10 17.25 -0.86
CA VAL A 69 6.15 15.92 -0.22
C VAL A 69 5.37 14.93 -1.07
N VAL A 70 6.03 13.85 -1.50
CA VAL A 70 5.43 12.76 -2.27
C VAL A 70 5.30 11.52 -1.39
N LEU A 71 4.10 10.93 -1.34
CA LEU A 71 3.78 9.82 -0.44
C LEU A 71 3.32 8.58 -1.23
N LEU A 72 4.06 7.48 -1.11
CA LEU A 72 3.82 6.21 -1.80
C LEU A 72 3.31 5.13 -0.84
N HIS A 73 2.16 4.57 -1.12
CA HIS A 73 1.54 3.52 -0.31
C HIS A 73 2.12 2.12 -0.56
N GLY A 74 1.83 1.18 0.34
CA GLY A 74 2.25 -0.21 0.27
C GLY A 74 1.36 -1.10 -0.61
N THR A 75 1.70 -2.39 -0.67
CA THR A 75 0.93 -3.43 -1.39
C THR A 75 -0.50 -3.51 -0.86
N SER A 76 -1.47 -3.56 -1.78
CA SER A 76 -2.92 -3.63 -1.49
C SER A 76 -3.50 -2.45 -0.70
N ALA A 77 -2.73 -1.39 -0.49
CA ALA A 77 -3.20 -0.13 0.08
C ALA A 77 -3.64 0.86 -1.03
N SER A 78 -3.80 2.11 -0.66
CA SER A 78 -4.13 3.23 -1.55
C SER A 78 -3.59 4.54 -0.96
N LEU A 79 -3.69 5.63 -1.69
CA LEU A 79 -3.27 6.96 -1.24
C LEU A 79 -3.89 7.37 0.11
N HIS A 80 -5.03 6.77 0.50
CA HIS A 80 -5.73 7.08 1.74
C HIS A 80 -4.96 6.67 3.01
N THR A 81 -4.01 5.73 2.93
CA THR A 81 -3.16 5.37 4.08
C THR A 81 -2.38 6.56 4.64
N TRP A 82 -2.27 7.62 3.84
CA TRP A 82 -1.57 8.86 4.16
C TRP A 82 -2.50 10.02 4.55
N ASP A 83 -3.83 9.78 4.75
CA ASP A 83 -4.79 10.85 5.04
C ASP A 83 -4.38 11.69 6.27
N GLY A 84 -3.94 11.03 7.34
CA GLY A 84 -3.50 11.72 8.55
C GLY A 84 -2.22 12.56 8.36
N TRP A 85 -1.25 12.06 7.58
CA TRP A 85 -0.06 12.84 7.24
C TRP A 85 -0.40 14.03 6.36
N ALA A 86 -1.22 13.84 5.32
CA ALA A 86 -1.63 14.92 4.44
C ALA A 86 -2.39 16.00 5.20
N ALA A 87 -3.31 15.64 6.09
CA ALA A 87 -4.03 16.60 6.94
C ALA A 87 -3.09 17.45 7.80
N SER A 88 -2.03 16.87 8.37
CA SER A 88 -1.03 17.55 9.18
C SER A 88 -0.07 18.44 8.38
N LEU A 89 0.17 18.12 7.11
CA LEU A 89 1.22 18.76 6.31
C LEU A 89 0.69 19.82 5.35
N ARG A 90 -0.50 19.64 4.78
CA ARG A 90 -1.04 20.46 3.67
C ARG A 90 -1.21 21.95 3.99
N GLY A 91 -1.21 22.32 5.25
CA GLY A 91 -1.21 23.75 5.64
C GLY A 91 0.12 24.46 5.43
N GLN A 92 1.23 23.72 5.28
CA GLN A 92 2.58 24.26 5.18
C GLN A 92 3.38 23.71 3.99
N ARG A 93 2.98 22.57 3.45
CA ARG A 93 3.68 21.86 2.37
C ARG A 93 2.70 21.42 1.30
N ARG A 94 3.15 21.39 0.05
CA ARG A 94 2.44 20.69 -1.02
C ARG A 94 2.62 19.19 -0.82
N VAL A 95 1.50 18.46 -0.71
CA VAL A 95 1.47 17.01 -0.48
C VAL A 95 0.85 16.32 -1.68
N ILE A 96 1.62 15.48 -2.33
CA ILE A 96 1.21 14.71 -3.52
C ILE A 96 1.19 13.24 -3.13
N ARG A 97 0.07 12.60 -3.32
CA ARG A 97 -0.12 11.16 -3.07
C ARG A 97 -1.01 10.57 -4.14
N PHE A 98 -0.68 9.39 -4.60
CA PHE A 98 -1.41 8.74 -5.68
C PHE A 98 -1.44 7.23 -5.51
N ASP A 99 -2.45 6.60 -6.12
CA ASP A 99 -2.56 5.15 -6.15
C ASP A 99 -1.53 4.59 -7.14
N LEU A 100 -0.68 3.69 -6.67
CA LEU A 100 0.31 3.00 -7.49
C LEU A 100 -0.38 2.08 -8.52
N ALA A 101 0.29 1.84 -9.64
CA ALA A 101 -0.18 0.92 -10.67
C ALA A 101 -0.50 -0.47 -10.09
N GLY A 102 -1.69 -0.98 -10.37
CA GLY A 102 -2.20 -2.24 -9.84
C GLY A 102 -3.01 -2.13 -8.55
N PHE A 103 -3.19 -0.90 -8.01
CA PHE A 103 -3.85 -0.67 -6.73
C PHE A 103 -4.83 0.50 -6.78
N GLY A 104 -5.62 0.63 -5.70
CA GLY A 104 -6.57 1.72 -5.50
C GLY A 104 -7.51 1.91 -6.69
N LEU A 105 -7.81 3.15 -7.04
CA LEU A 105 -8.63 3.49 -8.20
C LEU A 105 -7.81 3.60 -9.51
N THR A 106 -6.49 3.72 -9.45
CA THR A 106 -5.61 3.70 -10.64
C THR A 106 -5.76 2.39 -11.40
N GLY A 107 -5.71 1.26 -10.72
CA GLY A 107 -5.88 -0.06 -11.33
C GLY A 107 -4.67 -0.56 -12.12
N PRO A 108 -4.86 -1.60 -12.97
CA PRO A 108 -3.76 -2.34 -13.58
C PRO A 108 -2.96 -1.52 -14.57
N ASN A 109 -1.65 -1.83 -14.62
CA ASN A 109 -0.78 -1.37 -15.69
C ASN A 109 -1.17 -2.06 -17.01
N PRO A 110 -1.44 -1.32 -18.10
CA PRO A 110 -1.84 -1.89 -19.39
C PRO A 110 -0.83 -2.92 -19.97
N LYS A 111 0.46 -2.74 -19.63
CA LYS A 111 1.53 -3.66 -20.05
C LYS A 111 1.75 -4.82 -19.09
N ASN A 112 0.97 -4.91 -18.00
CA ASN A 112 1.15 -5.88 -16.92
C ASN A 112 2.59 -5.94 -16.38
N ASN A 113 3.31 -4.83 -16.41
CA ASN A 113 4.66 -4.71 -15.88
C ASN A 113 4.62 -4.06 -14.49
N TYR A 114 5.04 -4.81 -13.48
CA TYR A 114 5.09 -4.44 -12.06
C TYR A 114 6.50 -4.60 -11.48
N SER A 115 7.53 -4.54 -12.34
CA SER A 115 8.92 -4.47 -11.89
C SER A 115 9.19 -3.16 -11.16
N ILE A 116 10.21 -3.12 -10.35
CA ILE A 116 10.57 -1.89 -9.61
C ILE A 116 10.93 -0.76 -10.56
N GLU A 117 11.64 -1.05 -11.64
CA GLU A 117 11.99 -0.07 -12.67
C GLU A 117 10.75 0.53 -13.33
N SER A 118 9.71 -0.30 -13.56
CA SER A 118 8.43 0.18 -14.08
C SER A 118 7.72 1.12 -13.09
N TYR A 119 7.79 0.83 -11.79
CA TYR A 119 7.25 1.73 -10.77
C TYR A 119 8.05 3.03 -10.67
N VAL A 120 9.38 2.99 -10.72
CA VAL A 120 10.23 4.20 -10.74
C VAL A 120 9.86 5.08 -11.95
N ALA A 121 9.75 4.49 -13.14
CA ALA A 121 9.32 5.19 -14.34
C ALA A 121 7.91 5.76 -14.24
N PHE A 122 6.99 5.03 -13.59
CA PHE A 122 5.62 5.50 -13.32
C PHE A 122 5.60 6.70 -12.37
N VAL A 123 6.28 6.63 -11.23
CA VAL A 123 6.40 7.73 -10.26
C VAL A 123 6.99 8.97 -10.94
N THR A 124 8.06 8.78 -11.70
CA THR A 124 8.71 9.86 -12.47
C THR A 124 7.73 10.52 -13.42
N ALA A 125 6.98 9.74 -14.21
CA ALA A 125 6.04 10.27 -15.19
C ALA A 125 4.87 11.04 -14.54
N VAL A 126 4.38 10.59 -13.37
CA VAL A 126 3.36 11.33 -12.60
C VAL A 126 3.91 12.69 -12.16
N LEU A 127 5.13 12.73 -11.60
CA LEU A 127 5.74 13.95 -11.09
C LEU A 127 6.12 14.92 -12.23
N ASP A 128 6.56 14.41 -13.38
CA ASP A 128 6.86 15.23 -14.56
C ASP A 128 5.61 15.95 -15.09
N GLN A 129 4.46 15.25 -15.15
CA GLN A 129 3.19 15.87 -15.54
C GLN A 129 2.70 16.91 -14.53
N LEU A 130 3.04 16.76 -13.25
CA LEU A 130 2.72 17.74 -12.21
C LEU A 130 3.73 18.89 -12.13
N GLY A 131 4.76 18.90 -12.99
CA GLY A 131 5.82 19.89 -13.03
C GLY A 131 6.77 19.85 -11.83
N VAL A 132 6.84 18.71 -11.11
CA VAL A 132 7.62 18.55 -9.89
C VAL A 132 9.02 18.05 -10.21
N GLN A 133 10.02 18.92 -10.09
CA GLN A 133 11.42 18.61 -10.41
C GLN A 133 12.19 18.05 -9.21
N ARG A 134 12.00 18.64 -8.03
CA ARG A 134 12.62 18.18 -6.76
C ARG A 134 11.54 17.94 -5.71
N PHE A 135 11.74 16.94 -4.85
CA PHE A 135 10.74 16.54 -3.87
C PHE A 135 11.37 15.81 -2.69
N VAL A 136 10.64 15.79 -1.57
CA VAL A 136 10.83 14.83 -0.48
C VAL A 136 10.00 13.60 -0.79
N LEU A 137 10.59 12.42 -0.70
CA LEU A 137 9.92 11.16 -1.04
C LEU A 137 9.77 10.27 0.17
N ALA A 138 8.53 9.92 0.50
CA ALA A 138 8.20 8.98 1.57
C ALA A 138 7.45 7.77 1.01
N GLY A 139 7.74 6.58 1.51
CA GLY A 139 7.03 5.37 1.11
C GLY A 139 6.94 4.33 2.21
N ASN A 140 5.80 3.62 2.22
CA ASN A 140 5.57 2.50 3.12
C ASN A 140 5.69 1.16 2.37
N SER A 141 6.37 0.18 2.94
CA SER A 141 6.44 -1.20 2.42
C SER A 141 6.94 -1.22 0.96
N LEU A 142 6.13 -1.67 0.00
CA LEU A 142 6.41 -1.55 -1.44
C LEU A 142 6.70 -0.10 -1.85
N GLY A 143 5.91 0.86 -1.37
CA GLY A 143 6.13 2.28 -1.64
C GLY A 143 7.49 2.75 -1.13
N GLY A 144 7.97 2.19 -0.01
CA GLY A 144 9.31 2.42 0.52
C GLY A 144 10.40 1.89 -0.40
N GLN A 145 10.25 0.68 -0.92
CA GLN A 145 11.17 0.12 -1.93
C GLN A 145 11.19 0.99 -3.20
N ILE A 146 10.02 1.40 -3.69
CA ILE A 146 9.93 2.29 -4.85
C ILE A 146 10.60 3.64 -4.57
N ALA A 147 10.41 4.20 -3.37
CA ALA A 147 11.03 5.45 -2.97
C ALA A 147 12.56 5.34 -2.91
N LEU A 148 13.08 4.26 -2.36
CA LEU A 148 14.49 3.94 -2.29
C LEU A 148 15.11 3.84 -3.69
N GLU A 149 14.50 3.06 -4.58
CA GLU A 149 14.99 2.89 -5.95
C GLU A 149 14.86 4.18 -6.77
N THR A 150 13.83 4.99 -6.52
CA THR A 150 13.69 6.32 -7.12
C THR A 150 14.80 7.26 -6.64
N ALA A 151 15.15 7.24 -5.35
CA ALA A 151 16.23 8.03 -4.81
C ALA A 151 17.61 7.63 -5.38
N TYR A 152 17.82 6.34 -5.61
CA TYR A 152 19.01 5.82 -6.27
C TYR A 152 19.08 6.25 -7.75
N ALA A 153 17.98 6.07 -8.50
CA ALA A 153 17.94 6.37 -9.94
C ALA A 153 17.94 7.88 -10.25
N LEU A 154 17.38 8.70 -9.35
CA LEU A 154 17.17 10.13 -9.56
C LEU A 154 17.75 10.95 -8.37
N PRO A 155 19.05 10.82 -8.04
CA PRO A 155 19.63 11.39 -6.82
C PRO A 155 19.55 12.93 -6.77
N GLN A 156 19.43 13.61 -7.91
CA GLN A 156 19.31 15.07 -7.98
C GLN A 156 17.86 15.57 -7.77
N ARG A 157 16.87 14.68 -7.85
CA ARG A 157 15.46 15.02 -7.69
C ARG A 157 14.92 14.72 -6.30
N VAL A 158 15.41 13.66 -5.66
CA VAL A 158 15.02 13.28 -4.29
C VAL A 158 15.90 14.01 -3.29
N ASP A 159 15.35 15.04 -2.65
CA ASP A 159 16.05 15.88 -1.69
C ASP A 159 16.22 15.19 -0.31
N LYS A 160 15.17 14.52 0.13
CA LYS A 160 15.13 13.73 1.36
C LYS A 160 14.33 12.44 1.14
N LEU A 161 14.74 11.37 1.80
CA LEU A 161 14.08 10.07 1.73
C LEU A 161 13.47 9.70 3.08
N VAL A 162 12.27 9.12 3.05
CA VAL A 162 11.61 8.57 4.25
C VAL A 162 11.13 7.15 3.98
N LEU A 163 11.65 6.22 4.73
CA LEU A 163 11.34 4.79 4.63
C LEU A 163 10.46 4.40 5.82
N VAL A 164 9.24 3.93 5.53
CA VAL A 164 8.29 3.51 6.55
C VAL A 164 8.03 2.02 6.38
N ASP A 165 8.50 1.20 7.32
CA ASP A 165 8.40 -0.27 7.26
C ASP A 165 8.72 -0.80 5.85
N SER A 166 9.83 -0.31 5.28
CA SER A 166 10.15 -0.41 3.87
C SER A 166 10.63 -1.81 3.47
N ALA A 167 10.18 -2.31 2.32
CA ALA A 167 10.92 -3.35 1.63
C ALA A 167 12.19 -2.78 0.99
N GLY A 168 13.17 -3.66 0.71
CA GLY A 168 14.47 -3.27 0.11
C GLY A 168 15.51 -4.36 0.29
N TYR A 169 15.56 -4.97 1.47
CA TYR A 169 16.33 -6.19 1.73
C TYR A 169 15.48 -7.43 1.59
N ALA A 170 16.12 -8.59 1.54
CA ALA A 170 15.43 -9.86 1.69
C ALA A 170 14.79 -9.95 3.08
N PHE A 171 13.55 -10.40 3.16
CA PHE A 171 12.84 -10.61 4.42
C PHE A 171 12.00 -11.88 4.37
N THR A 172 11.80 -12.48 5.52
CA THR A 172 10.86 -13.60 5.70
C THR A 172 9.74 -13.11 6.60
N PRO A 173 8.51 -12.95 6.10
CA PRO A 173 7.39 -12.54 6.94
C PRO A 173 7.12 -13.58 8.03
N GLU A 174 6.86 -13.15 9.27
CA GLU A 174 6.38 -14.04 10.34
C GLU A 174 4.99 -14.59 10.01
N SER A 175 4.19 -13.81 9.28
CA SER A 175 2.89 -14.24 8.79
C SER A 175 2.61 -13.69 7.40
N ILE A 176 2.06 -14.55 6.54
CA ILE A 176 1.60 -14.16 5.21
C ILE A 176 0.07 -14.19 5.21
N PRO A 177 -0.63 -13.08 4.94
CA PRO A 177 -2.07 -13.05 4.83
C PRO A 177 -2.61 -14.14 3.89
N LEU A 178 -3.69 -14.80 4.28
CA LEU A 178 -4.25 -15.94 3.54
C LEU A 178 -4.51 -15.62 2.07
N GLY A 179 -5.02 -14.42 1.77
CA GLY A 179 -5.25 -13.98 0.39
C GLY A 179 -3.98 -13.99 -0.47
N PHE A 180 -2.83 -13.59 0.10
CA PHE A 180 -1.53 -13.61 -0.58
C PHE A 180 -1.01 -15.02 -0.77
N ARG A 181 -1.26 -15.93 0.19
CA ARG A 181 -0.90 -17.36 0.05
C ARG A 181 -1.66 -17.99 -1.11
N ILE A 182 -2.97 -17.76 -1.18
CA ILE A 182 -3.83 -18.31 -2.25
C ILE A 182 -3.43 -17.71 -3.61
N ALA A 183 -3.16 -16.40 -3.70
CA ALA A 183 -2.77 -15.74 -4.95
C ALA A 183 -1.45 -16.28 -5.55
N ARG A 184 -0.60 -16.90 -4.72
CA ARG A 184 0.65 -17.55 -5.16
C ARG A 184 0.45 -18.95 -5.76
N VAL A 185 -0.70 -19.61 -5.54
CA VAL A 185 -0.98 -20.95 -6.04
C VAL A 185 -1.47 -20.89 -7.49
N PRO A 186 -0.72 -21.43 -8.48
CA PRO A 186 -1.05 -21.27 -9.90
C PRO A 186 -2.46 -21.72 -10.28
N GLY A 187 -2.95 -22.85 -9.73
CA GLY A 187 -4.26 -23.42 -10.05
C GLY A 187 -5.44 -22.67 -9.43
N LEU A 188 -5.22 -21.79 -8.44
CA LEU A 188 -6.29 -21.07 -7.73
C LEU A 188 -6.44 -19.60 -8.17
N ARG A 189 -5.63 -19.15 -9.13
CA ARG A 189 -5.60 -17.75 -9.58
C ARG A 189 -6.95 -17.24 -10.07
N GLY A 190 -7.67 -18.02 -10.87
CA GLY A 190 -9.01 -17.65 -11.35
C GLY A 190 -10.02 -17.50 -10.21
N LEU A 191 -9.87 -18.28 -9.15
CA LEU A 191 -10.76 -18.21 -7.99
C LEU A 191 -10.59 -16.90 -7.21
N VAL A 192 -9.35 -16.42 -7.01
CA VAL A 192 -9.09 -15.15 -6.31
C VAL A 192 -9.63 -13.94 -7.06
N GLU A 193 -9.91 -14.04 -8.36
CA GLU A 193 -10.51 -12.95 -9.14
C GLU A 193 -12.03 -12.81 -8.88
N VAL A 194 -12.68 -13.84 -8.33
CA VAL A 194 -14.14 -13.84 -8.11
C VAL A 194 -14.55 -14.13 -6.68
N VAL A 195 -13.61 -14.53 -5.84
CA VAL A 195 -13.85 -14.85 -4.41
C VAL A 195 -12.92 -13.99 -3.55
N LEU A 196 -13.52 -13.25 -2.64
CA LEU A 196 -12.79 -12.51 -1.59
C LEU A 196 -13.71 -12.37 -0.36
N PRO A 197 -13.64 -13.28 0.62
CA PRO A 197 -14.36 -13.09 1.87
C PRO A 197 -13.89 -11.79 2.56
N ARG A 198 -14.82 -10.92 2.95
CA ARG A 198 -14.49 -9.67 3.65
C ARG A 198 -13.70 -9.92 4.95
N GLY A 199 -13.99 -11.04 5.63
CA GLY A 199 -13.25 -11.47 6.83
C GLY A 199 -11.76 -11.69 6.57
N VAL A 200 -11.38 -12.20 5.40
CA VAL A 200 -9.95 -12.38 5.03
C VAL A 200 -9.22 -11.03 4.95
N VAL A 201 -9.89 -9.98 4.46
CA VAL A 201 -9.32 -8.63 4.44
C VAL A 201 -9.22 -8.07 5.85
N GLN A 202 -10.26 -8.25 6.66
CA GLN A 202 -10.26 -7.84 8.07
C GLN A 202 -9.15 -8.50 8.87
N ASP A 203 -8.96 -9.80 8.75
CA ASP A 203 -7.91 -10.53 9.46
C ASP A 203 -6.51 -10.14 8.95
N SER A 204 -6.39 -9.86 7.64
CA SER A 204 -5.15 -9.32 7.08
C SER A 204 -4.81 -7.95 7.67
N LEU A 205 -5.79 -7.05 7.82
CA LEU A 205 -5.58 -5.75 8.44
C LEU A 205 -5.21 -5.88 9.93
N ARG A 206 -5.90 -6.74 10.68
CA ARG A 206 -5.56 -7.02 12.08
C ARG A 206 -4.15 -7.57 12.25
N ASN A 207 -3.66 -8.28 11.25
CA ASN A 207 -2.31 -8.83 11.26
C ASN A 207 -1.23 -7.77 10.96
N VAL A 208 -1.53 -6.73 10.20
CA VAL A 208 -0.58 -5.66 9.88
C VAL A 208 -0.60 -4.50 10.88
N TYR A 209 -1.63 -4.39 11.72
CA TYR A 209 -1.70 -3.41 12.81
C TYR A 209 -1.05 -3.96 14.07
N GLY A 210 -0.34 -3.11 14.80
CA GLY A 210 0.22 -3.44 16.13
C GLY A 210 -0.86 -3.55 17.19
N ASP A 211 -1.92 -2.75 17.07
CA ASP A 211 -3.16 -2.82 17.84
C ASP A 211 -4.34 -3.16 16.93
N PRO A 212 -4.78 -4.43 16.88
CA PRO A 212 -5.91 -4.86 16.07
C PRO A 212 -7.24 -4.18 16.39
N SER A 213 -7.39 -3.56 17.55
CA SER A 213 -8.63 -2.85 17.94
C SER A 213 -8.86 -1.58 17.13
N LYS A 214 -7.82 -1.01 16.54
CA LYS A 214 -7.87 0.16 15.64
C LYS A 214 -8.41 -0.16 14.24
N VAL A 215 -8.61 -1.45 13.92
CA VAL A 215 -9.15 -1.87 12.63
C VAL A 215 -10.66 -1.71 12.62
N THR A 216 -11.14 -0.57 12.11
CA THR A 216 -12.56 -0.24 12.04
C THR A 216 -13.25 -0.91 10.85
N PRO A 217 -14.59 -1.06 10.86
CA PRO A 217 -15.35 -1.56 9.71
C PRO A 217 -15.12 -0.73 8.44
N GLU A 218 -15.01 0.60 8.55
CA GLU A 218 -14.79 1.53 7.44
C GLU A 218 -13.41 1.33 6.83
N LEU A 219 -12.40 1.08 7.66
CA LEU A 219 -11.06 0.73 7.20
C LEU A 219 -11.09 -0.57 6.40
N VAL A 220 -11.77 -1.60 6.93
CA VAL A 220 -11.92 -2.89 6.22
C VAL A 220 -12.64 -2.68 4.88
N ASP A 221 -13.70 -1.88 4.85
CA ASP A 221 -14.45 -1.59 3.61
C ASP A 221 -13.55 -0.93 2.57
N ARG A 222 -12.70 0.04 2.96
CA ARG A 222 -11.79 0.70 2.05
C ARG A 222 -10.83 -0.30 1.38
N TYR A 223 -10.15 -1.10 2.16
CA TYR A 223 -9.22 -2.10 1.63
C TYR A 223 -9.95 -3.17 0.79
N TYR A 224 -11.12 -3.63 1.26
CA TYR A 224 -11.93 -4.60 0.56
C TYR A 224 -12.42 -4.09 -0.79
N GLU A 225 -13.09 -2.93 -0.82
CA GLU A 225 -13.68 -2.38 -2.04
C GLU A 225 -12.62 -1.98 -3.07
N LEU A 226 -11.51 -1.36 -2.64
CA LEU A 226 -10.43 -0.99 -3.55
C LEU A 226 -9.66 -2.22 -4.08
N THR A 227 -9.63 -3.32 -3.31
CA THR A 227 -9.12 -4.62 -3.81
C THR A 227 -10.04 -5.19 -4.90
N LEU A 228 -11.35 -4.94 -4.83
CA LEU A 228 -12.33 -5.38 -5.84
C LEU A 228 -12.35 -4.50 -7.10
N ARG A 229 -11.61 -3.39 -7.16
CA ARG A 229 -11.50 -2.61 -8.40
C ARG A 229 -11.04 -3.53 -9.53
N ALA A 230 -11.75 -3.51 -10.66
CA ALA A 230 -11.54 -4.42 -11.79
C ALA A 230 -10.06 -4.50 -12.20
N GLY A 231 -9.52 -5.70 -12.14
CA GLY A 231 -8.15 -6.03 -12.51
C GLY A 231 -7.10 -5.90 -11.40
N ASN A 232 -7.39 -5.28 -10.23
CA ASN A 232 -6.40 -5.12 -9.13
C ASN A 232 -5.92 -6.47 -8.59
N ARG A 233 -6.80 -7.46 -8.42
CA ARG A 233 -6.41 -8.79 -7.93
C ARG A 233 -5.49 -9.52 -8.91
N ARG A 234 -5.75 -9.39 -10.21
CA ARG A 234 -4.88 -9.92 -11.26
C ARG A 234 -3.53 -9.20 -11.28
N ALA A 235 -3.54 -7.86 -11.14
CA ALA A 235 -2.33 -7.05 -11.03
C ALA A 235 -1.46 -7.48 -9.85
N LEU A 236 -2.06 -7.68 -8.67
CA LEU A 236 -1.37 -8.17 -7.47
C LEU A 236 -0.70 -9.53 -7.70
N ALA A 237 -1.43 -10.48 -8.33
CA ALA A 237 -0.88 -11.80 -8.65
C ALA A 237 0.29 -11.70 -9.64
N LYS A 238 0.19 -10.82 -10.65
CA LYS A 238 1.28 -10.56 -11.60
C LYS A 238 2.49 -9.94 -10.92
N ARG A 239 2.27 -8.96 -10.02
CA ARG A 239 3.35 -8.34 -9.25
C ARG A 239 4.13 -9.36 -8.42
N PHE A 240 3.45 -10.29 -7.73
CA PHE A 240 4.16 -11.33 -6.97
C PHE A 240 5.02 -12.25 -7.84
N GLN A 241 4.66 -12.44 -9.12
CA GLN A 241 5.48 -13.20 -10.07
C GLN A 241 6.73 -12.43 -10.52
N GLN A 242 6.67 -11.09 -10.50
CA GLN A 242 7.73 -10.19 -10.96
C GLN A 242 8.56 -9.61 -9.81
N MET A 243 8.25 -10.00 -8.56
CA MET A 243 8.96 -9.52 -7.40
C MET A 243 10.39 -10.10 -7.39
N LEU A 244 11.36 -9.23 -7.61
CA LEU A 244 12.76 -9.54 -7.44
C LEU A 244 13.21 -9.07 -6.04
N VAL A 245 14.04 -9.89 -5.40
CA VAL A 245 14.72 -9.50 -4.15
C VAL A 245 15.93 -8.65 -4.54
N SER A 246 15.99 -7.42 -4.03
CA SER A 246 17.18 -6.58 -4.17
C SER A 246 18.35 -7.22 -3.40
N ASN A 247 19.56 -7.11 -3.93
CA ASN A 247 20.77 -7.48 -3.21
C ASN A 247 21.22 -6.41 -2.19
N GLY A 248 20.54 -5.26 -2.17
CA GLY A 248 20.78 -4.20 -1.19
C GLY A 248 22.07 -3.40 -1.36
N GLU A 249 22.96 -3.77 -2.26
CA GLU A 249 24.28 -3.14 -2.36
C GLU A 249 24.23 -1.64 -2.69
N HIS A 250 23.28 -1.21 -3.54
CA HIS A 250 23.13 0.21 -3.89
C HIS A 250 22.55 1.04 -2.74
N ILE A 251 21.90 0.43 -1.74
CA ILE A 251 21.38 1.12 -0.55
C ILE A 251 22.50 1.88 0.17
N LYS A 252 23.68 1.27 0.27
CA LYS A 252 24.88 1.87 0.87
C LYS A 252 25.41 3.08 0.12
N THR A 253 24.98 3.29 -1.12
CA THR A 253 25.42 4.41 -1.96
C THR A 253 24.51 5.63 -1.88
N LEU A 254 23.36 5.51 -1.22
CA LEU A 254 22.43 6.62 -1.02
C LEU A 254 23.06 7.76 -0.23
N LYS A 255 22.83 9.00 -0.68
CA LYS A 255 23.38 10.22 -0.07
C LYS A 255 22.33 11.15 0.48
N GLN A 256 21.06 10.89 0.17
CA GLN A 256 19.95 11.72 0.64
C GLN A 256 19.83 11.62 2.17
N PRO A 257 19.64 12.75 2.88
CA PRO A 257 19.20 12.67 4.27
C PRO A 257 18.01 11.75 4.39
N THR A 258 18.11 10.73 5.24
CA THR A 258 17.10 9.66 5.32
C THR A 258 16.52 9.53 6.72
N LEU A 259 15.19 9.52 6.81
CA LEU A 259 14.44 9.15 8.00
C LEU A 259 13.86 7.74 7.81
N ILE A 260 14.07 6.87 8.80
CA ILE A 260 13.55 5.52 8.83
C ILE A 260 12.58 5.43 10.00
N LEU A 261 11.30 5.11 9.69
CA LEU A 261 10.25 4.92 10.68
C LEU A 261 9.82 3.46 10.65
N TRP A 262 9.65 2.84 11.81
CA TRP A 262 9.34 1.42 11.86
C TRP A 262 8.39 1.08 13.00
N GLY A 263 7.41 0.19 12.73
CA GLY A 263 6.59 -0.40 13.76
C GLY A 263 7.33 -1.54 14.48
N GLY A 264 7.43 -1.46 15.80
CA GLY A 264 8.08 -2.50 16.62
C GLY A 264 7.35 -3.85 16.61
N LYS A 265 6.05 -3.83 16.26
CA LYS A 265 5.21 -5.03 16.09
C LYS A 265 4.98 -5.41 14.63
N ASP A 266 5.81 -4.94 13.69
CA ASP A 266 5.70 -5.32 12.29
C ASP A 266 5.99 -6.82 12.10
N ARG A 267 4.96 -7.57 11.68
CA ARG A 267 5.00 -9.02 11.39
C ARG A 267 5.23 -9.33 9.92
N GLN A 268 5.25 -8.29 9.05
CA GLN A 268 5.47 -8.42 7.61
C GLN A 268 6.96 -8.25 7.28
N ILE A 269 7.56 -7.18 7.78
CA ILE A 269 8.98 -6.87 7.61
C ILE A 269 9.55 -6.52 8.99
N SER A 270 10.37 -7.40 9.52
CA SER A 270 10.92 -7.27 10.88
C SER A 270 11.58 -5.90 11.11
N PRO A 271 11.46 -5.31 12.31
CA PRO A 271 12.20 -4.11 12.70
C PRO A 271 13.71 -4.23 12.53
N GLU A 272 14.25 -5.44 12.43
CA GLU A 272 15.65 -5.68 12.13
C GLU A 272 16.04 -5.16 10.76
N ASN A 273 15.14 -5.21 9.76
CA ASN A 273 15.36 -4.57 8.46
C ASN A 273 15.50 -3.05 8.60
N GLY A 274 14.75 -2.42 9.51
CA GLY A 274 14.91 -0.99 9.84
C GLY A 274 16.29 -0.67 10.39
N ARG A 275 16.82 -1.53 11.28
CA ARG A 275 18.21 -1.41 11.80
C ARG A 275 19.25 -1.64 10.70
N GLU A 276 18.96 -2.55 9.79
CA GLU A 276 19.82 -2.81 8.63
C GLU A 276 19.91 -1.59 7.71
N PHE A 277 18.79 -0.95 7.39
CA PHE A 277 18.77 0.33 6.67
C PHE A 277 19.56 1.41 7.41
N ALA A 278 19.38 1.53 8.73
CA ALA A 278 20.07 2.54 9.52
C ALA A 278 21.60 2.32 9.58
N ARG A 279 22.06 1.08 9.56
CA ARG A 279 23.48 0.73 9.47
C ARG A 279 24.06 1.07 8.10
N ASP A 280 23.31 0.82 7.02
CA ASP A 280 23.83 0.87 5.66
C ASP A 280 23.64 2.24 4.99
N ILE A 281 22.66 3.04 5.40
CA ILE A 281 22.44 4.42 4.91
C ILE A 281 23.13 5.41 5.84
N ALA A 282 24.29 5.91 5.42
CA ALA A 282 25.10 6.81 6.23
C ALA A 282 24.31 8.09 6.62
N GLY A 283 24.35 8.44 7.91
CA GLY A 283 23.67 9.64 8.43
C GLY A 283 22.13 9.53 8.51
N SER A 284 21.56 8.34 8.28
CA SER A 284 20.14 8.12 8.47
C SER A 284 19.76 8.17 9.97
N ARG A 285 18.47 8.50 10.22
CA ARG A 285 17.89 8.47 11.55
C ARG A 285 16.78 7.41 11.60
N LEU A 286 16.90 6.45 12.51
CA LEU A 286 15.89 5.43 12.78
C LEU A 286 15.03 5.80 13.99
N VAL A 287 13.71 5.63 13.85
CA VAL A 287 12.73 5.69 14.95
C VAL A 287 11.88 4.44 14.89
N ILE A 288 11.88 3.66 15.97
CA ILE A 288 11.01 2.49 16.14
C ILE A 288 9.89 2.85 17.09
N PHE A 289 8.65 2.54 16.71
CA PHE A 289 7.44 2.70 17.54
C PHE A 289 7.05 1.32 18.07
N ASP A 290 7.41 1.01 19.31
CA ASP A 290 7.34 -0.34 19.89
C ASP A 290 5.94 -0.97 19.88
N ASP A 291 4.89 -0.17 19.81
CA ASP A 291 3.49 -0.55 19.87
C ASP A 291 2.78 -0.61 18.51
N LEU A 292 3.39 -0.05 17.44
CA LEU A 292 2.80 0.03 16.10
C LEU A 292 3.21 -1.16 15.22
N GLY A 293 2.37 -1.47 14.23
CA GLY A 293 2.59 -2.52 13.24
C GLY A 293 3.17 -2.02 11.92
N HIS A 294 2.88 -2.73 10.84
CA HIS A 294 3.44 -2.53 9.49
C HIS A 294 2.98 -1.24 8.78
N VAL A 295 1.94 -0.59 9.27
CA VAL A 295 1.40 0.65 8.68
C VAL A 295 1.33 1.78 9.72
N PRO A 296 2.45 2.12 10.38
CA PRO A 296 2.45 3.05 11.50
C PRO A 296 1.97 4.45 11.11
N GLN A 297 2.15 4.86 9.85
CA GLN A 297 1.64 6.12 9.29
C GLN A 297 0.11 6.18 9.22
N GLU A 298 -0.56 5.03 9.23
CA GLU A 298 -2.02 4.92 9.25
C GLU A 298 -2.54 4.60 10.65
N GLU A 299 -1.83 3.74 11.38
CA GLU A 299 -2.21 3.27 12.71
C GLU A 299 -2.11 4.39 13.77
N ASP A 300 -1.07 5.22 13.68
CA ASP A 300 -0.88 6.42 14.50
C ASP A 300 -0.20 7.53 13.68
N ALA A 301 -1.01 8.17 12.86
CA ALA A 301 -0.54 9.24 11.98
C ALA A 301 0.05 10.42 12.77
N GLY A 302 -0.49 10.72 13.95
CA GLY A 302 -0.03 11.85 14.78
C GLY A 302 1.41 11.69 15.23
N ARG A 303 1.75 10.52 15.80
CA ARG A 303 3.12 10.25 16.29
C ARG A 303 4.11 10.15 15.13
N THR A 304 3.75 9.48 14.06
CA THR A 304 4.65 9.25 12.92
C THR A 304 4.90 10.53 12.13
N VAL A 305 3.87 11.36 11.87
CA VAL A 305 4.04 12.62 11.17
C VAL A 305 4.81 13.64 12.01
N ALA A 306 4.75 13.57 13.34
CA ALA A 306 5.53 14.45 14.22
C ALA A 306 7.05 14.23 14.03
N GLU A 307 7.49 12.96 13.87
CA GLU A 307 8.89 12.65 13.55
C GLU A 307 9.27 13.18 12.15
N PHE A 308 8.37 13.01 11.17
CA PHE A 308 8.59 13.53 9.84
C PHE A 308 8.65 15.07 9.81
N ARG A 309 7.76 15.76 10.53
CA ARG A 309 7.80 17.24 10.65
C ARG A 309 9.13 17.73 11.25
N ARG A 310 9.63 17.05 12.32
CA ARG A 310 10.96 17.37 12.89
C ARG A 310 12.08 17.18 11.87
N PHE A 311 12.03 16.11 11.10
CA PHE A 311 13.00 15.82 10.04
C PHE A 311 12.98 16.88 8.92
N LEU A 312 11.83 17.47 8.64
CA LEU A 312 11.69 18.58 7.70
C LEU A 312 12.05 19.95 8.30
N GLY A 313 12.26 20.05 9.60
CA GLY A 313 12.47 21.34 10.29
C GLY A 313 11.19 22.20 10.37
N LEU A 314 10.00 21.57 10.30
CA LEU A 314 8.73 22.29 10.41
C LEU A 314 8.39 22.57 11.87
N SER A 315 8.40 23.85 12.25
CA SER A 315 8.00 24.32 13.58
C SER A 315 6.46 24.37 13.72
N GLY A 316 5.95 24.07 14.92
CA GLY A 316 4.52 24.21 15.25
C GLY A 316 3.69 22.96 14.97
N SER A 317 2.80 22.65 15.92
CA SER A 317 1.72 21.68 15.74
C SER A 317 0.72 22.24 14.73
N GLY A 318 0.55 21.58 13.59
CA GLY A 318 -0.70 21.74 12.86
C GLY A 318 -1.81 21.15 13.76
N THR A 319 -2.61 22.01 14.34
CA THR A 319 -3.87 21.67 15.02
C THR A 319 -4.92 21.26 14.00
#